data_fde7829f5c076c88bb96693fec7cdb1b
#
_entry.id   fde7829f5c076c88bb96693fec7cdb1b
#
_cell.length_a   1.000
_cell.length_b   1.000
_cell.length_c   1.000
_cell.angle_alpha   90.00
_cell.angle_beta   90.00
_cell.angle_gamma   90.00
#
_symmetry.space_group_name_H-M   'P 1'
#
loop_
_entity.id
_entity.type
_entity.pdbx_description
1 polymer ?
#
loop_
_entity_poly.entity_id
_entity_poly.type
_entity_poly.pdbx_seq_one_letter_code
_entity_poly.pdbx_strand_id
1 'polypeptide(L)'
;MAFKFTYLQYINQVSSSKIPTCKMVKLAVKRHIADMKASEAGTFPYVFEQKRAQSAIIFFSQLVHTKGKLAGQKLKPEPWQQFIIAMLYGWRRRDNGKRRFRRAYIQVARKNGKSFLAAGVSLYDLLTEPGAEVYSAATKKDQARIVFDDAKKTVQYSSDLKKYIKPLAHSLTCGDGSMKPLASDSNTLDGLNPSCAIIDEYHAHKTTELLDVIDTGMRARVQPLMFIITTAGNNRNAPCFEEYEKCKKMLSGASGYENDEYFSIIYELDKGDDWKNEKNWYKANPNLGVSVEMDAMRSAYKEACLSASAETAFRTKNLNEWLNVAEVWINDRRWAKCQKRFNEKNLESLRCWGGIDLSKRLDFTALTWYFSLENGKRYAKHYFFIPEGQIDAKMKQDSYRIRQWIQQGYITATPGDTQDFSFMLKQILEDAKKYDIQEIAYDRNLAEYLIQDLEAEFTCVEFSQSITGMSEPSKAWEQAIAEGAIIDNNPVMAWMVSCATVKPDANGNIKPIKPDTNKTSKRIDGVITSIMANNRLEVALADEAKGSVAVEDMFF
;
A
#
# COMPACT_ATOMS: atom_id res chain seq x y z
N MET A 1 1.19 -29.70 34.57
CA MET A 1 0.56 -30.01 33.27
C MET A 1 1.56 -29.80 32.15
N ALA A 2 1.67 -30.74 31.20
CA ALA A 2 2.53 -30.57 30.03
C ALA A 2 2.01 -29.38 29.17
N PHE A 3 2.91 -28.58 28.61
CA PHE A 3 2.55 -27.47 27.77
C PHE A 3 1.89 -27.96 26.48
N LYS A 4 0.74 -27.38 26.11
CA LYS A 4 -0.03 -27.80 24.93
C LYS A 4 0.42 -26.99 23.70
N PHE A 5 1.05 -27.64 22.74
CA PHE A 5 1.42 -27.06 21.46
C PHE A 5 0.20 -27.07 20.51
N THR A 6 -0.32 -25.90 20.20
CA THR A 6 -1.57 -25.75 19.42
C THR A 6 -1.34 -25.30 17.97
N TYR A 7 -0.10 -25.01 17.54
CA TYR A 7 0.19 -24.59 16.18
C TYR A 7 -0.16 -25.65 15.12
N LEU A 8 0.01 -26.95 15.44
CA LEU A 8 -0.41 -28.05 14.55
C LEU A 8 -1.93 -28.10 14.40
N GLN A 9 -2.65 -27.87 15.50
CA GLN A 9 -4.11 -27.76 15.47
C GLN A 9 -4.55 -26.57 14.60
N TYR A 10 -3.85 -25.42 14.71
CA TYR A 10 -4.12 -24.24 13.87
C TYR A 10 -3.92 -24.54 12.38
N ILE A 11 -2.79 -25.19 12.01
CA ILE A 11 -2.53 -25.62 10.64
C ILE A 11 -3.69 -26.47 10.10
N ASN A 12 -4.14 -27.46 10.86
CA ASN A 12 -5.24 -28.34 10.47
C ASN A 12 -6.57 -27.60 10.35
N GLN A 13 -6.87 -26.68 11.26
CA GLN A 13 -8.12 -25.89 11.23
C GLN A 13 -8.15 -24.93 10.04
N VAL A 14 -7.03 -24.28 9.69
CA VAL A 14 -6.93 -23.41 8.52
C VAL A 14 -7.05 -24.23 7.23
N SER A 15 -6.34 -25.34 7.12
CA SER A 15 -6.35 -26.21 5.93
C SER A 15 -7.72 -26.81 5.66
N SER A 16 -8.44 -27.19 6.71
CA SER A 16 -9.80 -27.75 6.62
C SER A 16 -10.91 -26.68 6.61
N SER A 17 -10.55 -25.39 6.61
CA SER A 17 -11.48 -24.26 6.68
C SER A 17 -12.46 -24.31 7.88
N LYS A 18 -12.05 -24.95 8.98
CA LYS A 18 -12.83 -25.01 10.23
C LYS A 18 -12.88 -23.69 10.99
N ILE A 19 -11.93 -22.80 10.75
CA ILE A 19 -11.90 -21.44 11.31
C ILE A 19 -11.92 -20.41 10.18
N PRO A 20 -12.60 -19.27 10.37
CA PRO A 20 -12.63 -18.19 9.40
C PRO A 20 -11.22 -17.59 9.23
N THR A 21 -10.64 -17.74 8.04
CA THR A 21 -9.34 -17.17 7.70
C THR A 21 -9.35 -16.63 6.27
N CYS A 22 -8.57 -15.57 6.03
CA CYS A 22 -8.43 -15.00 4.69
C CYS A 22 -7.57 -15.88 3.77
N LYS A 23 -7.62 -15.58 2.49
CA LYS A 23 -6.83 -16.26 1.44
C LYS A 23 -5.32 -16.25 1.75
N MET A 24 -4.79 -15.12 2.24
CA MET A 24 -3.34 -15.00 2.49
C MET A 24 -2.87 -15.91 3.62
N VAL A 25 -3.64 -16.03 4.69
CA VAL A 25 -3.36 -16.99 5.78
C VAL A 25 -3.38 -18.44 5.27
N LYS A 26 -4.39 -18.81 4.46
CA LYS A 26 -4.45 -20.15 3.85
C LYS A 26 -3.24 -20.44 2.97
N LEU A 27 -2.76 -19.46 2.21
CA LEU A 27 -1.56 -19.59 1.37
C LEU A 27 -0.29 -19.74 2.20
N ALA A 28 -0.14 -18.99 3.30
CA ALA A 28 1.00 -19.13 4.21
C ALA A 28 1.07 -20.54 4.85
N VAL A 29 -0.08 -21.07 5.29
CA VAL A 29 -0.18 -22.44 5.81
C VAL A 29 0.07 -23.48 4.72
N LYS A 30 -0.48 -23.30 3.51
CA LYS A 30 -0.26 -24.19 2.36
C LYS A 30 1.22 -24.24 1.98
N ARG A 31 1.92 -23.10 1.98
CA ARG A 31 3.38 -23.03 1.77
C ARG A 31 4.12 -23.90 2.79
N HIS A 32 3.83 -23.73 4.08
CA HIS A 32 4.47 -24.54 5.12
C HIS A 32 4.25 -26.06 4.90
N ILE A 33 3.03 -26.47 4.57
CA ILE A 33 2.72 -27.88 4.32
C ILE A 33 3.50 -28.42 3.08
N ALA A 34 3.60 -27.61 2.02
CA ALA A 34 4.38 -27.98 0.84
C ALA A 34 5.88 -28.10 1.15
N ASP A 35 6.42 -27.14 1.92
CA ASP A 35 7.81 -27.13 2.36
C ASP A 35 8.13 -28.34 3.25
N MET A 36 7.20 -28.75 4.15
CA MET A 36 7.34 -29.95 4.97
C MET A 36 7.47 -31.20 4.10
N LYS A 37 6.59 -31.37 3.11
CA LYS A 37 6.63 -32.50 2.18
C LYS A 37 7.94 -32.54 1.38
N ALA A 38 8.37 -31.39 0.84
CA ALA A 38 9.63 -31.29 0.11
C ALA A 38 10.84 -31.56 1.02
N SER A 39 10.79 -31.12 2.27
CA SER A 39 11.81 -31.41 3.28
C SER A 39 11.89 -32.91 3.62
N GLU A 40 10.77 -33.59 3.79
CA GLU A 40 10.70 -35.03 4.03
C GLU A 40 11.20 -35.83 2.81
N ALA A 41 10.91 -35.38 1.60
CA ALA A 41 11.41 -35.96 0.36
C ALA A 41 12.91 -35.70 0.11
N GLY A 42 13.58 -34.89 0.94
CA GLY A 42 15.00 -34.55 0.79
C GLY A 42 15.33 -33.58 -0.36
N THR A 43 14.34 -33.05 -1.06
CA THR A 43 14.50 -32.14 -2.21
C THR A 43 14.59 -30.67 -1.83
N PHE A 44 14.47 -30.35 -0.53
CA PHE A 44 14.44 -28.99 -0.03
C PHE A 44 15.64 -28.69 0.88
N PRO A 45 16.34 -27.54 0.71
CA PRO A 45 17.56 -27.23 1.45
C PRO A 45 17.32 -26.89 2.93
N TYR A 46 16.07 -26.94 3.37
CA TYR A 46 15.68 -26.62 4.74
C TYR A 46 14.98 -27.80 5.41
N VAL A 47 15.08 -27.85 6.74
CA VAL A 47 14.44 -28.86 7.60
C VAL A 47 13.69 -28.19 8.73
N PHE A 48 12.54 -28.74 9.12
CA PHE A 48 11.77 -28.23 10.24
C PHE A 48 12.15 -29.00 11.53
N GLU A 49 12.83 -28.31 12.44
CA GLU A 49 13.23 -28.86 13.75
C GLU A 49 12.14 -28.58 14.78
N GLN A 50 11.24 -29.54 14.97
CA GLN A 50 10.12 -29.43 15.90
C GLN A 50 10.54 -29.05 17.33
N LYS A 51 11.65 -29.60 17.82
CA LYS A 51 12.17 -29.29 19.17
C LYS A 51 12.51 -27.80 19.32
N ARG A 52 13.12 -27.18 18.30
CA ARG A 52 13.43 -25.74 18.33
C ARG A 52 12.16 -24.88 18.29
N ALA A 53 11.19 -25.24 17.45
CA ALA A 53 9.89 -24.58 17.42
C ALA A 53 9.22 -24.63 18.80
N GLN A 54 9.18 -25.80 19.42
CA GLN A 54 8.60 -25.99 20.74
C GLN A 54 9.34 -25.22 21.83
N SER A 55 10.68 -25.23 21.83
CA SER A 55 11.49 -24.46 22.79
C SER A 55 11.21 -22.94 22.68
N ALA A 56 11.11 -22.40 21.46
CA ALA A 56 10.73 -21.02 21.28
C ALA A 56 9.31 -20.72 21.80
N ILE A 57 8.32 -21.57 21.48
CA ILE A 57 6.95 -21.40 21.98
C ILE A 57 6.91 -21.46 23.52
N ILE A 58 7.66 -22.38 24.15
CA ILE A 58 7.77 -22.43 25.61
C ILE A 58 8.34 -21.14 26.16
N PHE A 59 9.42 -20.62 25.57
CA PHE A 59 9.98 -19.34 25.98
C PHE A 59 8.93 -18.22 25.94
N PHE A 60 8.20 -18.08 24.83
CA PHE A 60 7.14 -17.08 24.71
C PHE A 60 6.04 -17.25 25.76
N SER A 61 5.76 -18.47 26.22
CA SER A 61 4.80 -18.74 27.29
C SER A 61 5.30 -18.37 28.70
N GLN A 62 6.59 -18.09 28.86
CA GLN A 62 7.13 -17.57 30.12
C GLN A 62 7.12 -16.04 30.20
N LEU A 63 6.84 -15.36 29.09
CA LEU A 63 6.68 -13.91 29.07
C LEU A 63 5.43 -13.51 29.85
N VAL A 64 5.37 -12.27 30.27
CA VAL A 64 4.26 -11.76 31.08
C VAL A 64 3.55 -10.60 30.42
N HIS A 65 2.28 -10.42 30.75
CA HIS A 65 1.52 -9.25 30.37
C HIS A 65 2.11 -8.01 31.04
N THR A 66 2.35 -6.95 30.24
CA THR A 66 2.95 -5.70 30.75
C THR A 66 1.92 -4.61 31.06
N LYS A 67 0.66 -4.81 30.62
CA LYS A 67 -0.42 -3.80 30.70
C LYS A 67 -1.76 -4.45 31.04
N GLY A 68 -2.69 -3.64 31.56
CA GLY A 68 -4.07 -4.01 31.81
C GLY A 68 -4.28 -4.94 33.01
N LYS A 69 -5.47 -5.54 33.08
CA LYS A 69 -5.90 -6.42 34.20
C LYS A 69 -5.04 -7.68 34.39
N LEU A 70 -4.30 -8.08 33.38
CA LEU A 70 -3.47 -9.29 33.37
C LEU A 70 -1.97 -8.98 33.61
N ALA A 71 -1.60 -7.72 33.89
CA ALA A 71 -0.20 -7.34 34.10
C ALA A 71 0.47 -8.25 35.16
N GLY A 72 1.67 -8.75 34.83
CA GLY A 72 2.42 -9.68 35.68
C GLY A 72 2.02 -11.16 35.53
N GLN A 73 0.91 -11.50 34.89
CA GLN A 73 0.53 -12.89 34.64
C GLN A 73 1.24 -13.43 33.39
N LYS A 74 1.54 -14.73 33.40
CA LYS A 74 2.16 -15.42 32.24
C LYS A 74 1.25 -15.37 31.02
N LEU A 75 1.85 -15.08 29.89
CA LEU A 75 1.20 -15.08 28.60
C LEU A 75 0.96 -16.50 28.10
N LYS A 76 -0.17 -16.70 27.42
CA LYS A 76 -0.44 -17.92 26.66
C LYS A 76 -0.47 -17.56 25.18
N PRO A 77 0.59 -17.89 24.40
CA PRO A 77 0.57 -17.63 22.97
C PRO A 77 -0.61 -18.36 22.32
N GLU A 78 -1.45 -17.62 21.61
CA GLU A 78 -2.59 -18.16 20.88
C GLU A 78 -2.13 -19.07 19.71
N PRO A 79 -2.96 -20.00 19.21
CA PRO A 79 -2.54 -20.97 18.19
C PRO A 79 -1.91 -20.32 16.94
N TRP A 80 -2.42 -19.20 16.49
CA TRP A 80 -1.87 -18.45 15.36
C TRP A 80 -0.50 -17.79 15.67
N GLN A 81 -0.30 -17.34 16.91
CA GLN A 81 0.99 -16.83 17.39
C GLN A 81 2.01 -17.96 17.49
N GLN A 82 1.59 -19.10 18.03
CA GLN A 82 2.45 -20.29 18.07
C GLN A 82 2.86 -20.73 16.66
N PHE A 83 1.97 -20.62 15.66
CA PHE A 83 2.32 -20.89 14.26
C PHE A 83 3.44 -19.95 13.77
N ILE A 84 3.30 -18.62 13.96
CA ILE A 84 4.35 -17.66 13.58
C ILE A 84 5.68 -17.98 14.26
N ILE A 85 5.66 -18.20 15.58
CA ILE A 85 6.86 -18.53 16.37
C ILE A 85 7.50 -19.83 15.85
N ALA A 86 6.70 -20.86 15.59
CA ALA A 86 7.17 -22.13 15.06
C ALA A 86 7.83 -21.96 13.69
N MET A 87 7.25 -21.14 12.79
CA MET A 87 7.86 -20.87 11.48
C MET A 87 9.21 -20.20 11.61
N LEU A 88 9.31 -19.13 12.41
CA LEU A 88 10.53 -18.34 12.54
C LEU A 88 11.70 -19.15 13.13
N TYR A 89 11.41 -20.02 14.09
CA TYR A 89 12.46 -20.68 14.87
C TYR A 89 12.61 -22.18 14.57
N GLY A 90 11.61 -22.82 13.97
CA GLY A 90 11.64 -24.24 13.64
C GLY A 90 12.35 -24.54 12.32
N TRP A 91 12.23 -23.69 11.31
CA TRP A 91 12.87 -23.93 10.01
C TRP A 91 14.36 -23.61 10.02
N ARG A 92 15.20 -24.57 9.60
CA ARG A 92 16.67 -24.48 9.58
C ARG A 92 17.23 -24.92 8.22
N ARG A 93 18.37 -24.37 7.87
CA ARG A 93 19.18 -24.82 6.73
C ARG A 93 19.80 -26.17 7.05
N ARG A 94 19.77 -27.12 6.11
CA ARG A 94 20.36 -28.45 6.29
C ARG A 94 21.88 -28.42 6.37
N ASP A 95 22.51 -27.53 5.61
CA ASP A 95 23.97 -27.45 5.47
C ASP A 95 24.66 -26.93 6.73
N ASN A 96 24.04 -26.03 7.48
CA ASN A 96 24.73 -25.33 8.59
C ASN A 96 23.87 -25.09 9.84
N GLY A 97 22.62 -25.56 9.86
CA GLY A 97 21.71 -25.43 11.01
C GLY A 97 21.26 -24.00 11.31
N LYS A 98 21.57 -23.02 10.45
CA LYS A 98 21.17 -21.62 10.64
C LYS A 98 19.69 -21.43 10.32
N ARG A 99 19.10 -20.29 10.79
CA ARG A 99 17.68 -20.00 10.52
C ARG A 99 17.43 -19.91 9.02
N ARG A 100 16.27 -20.42 8.59
CA ARG A 100 15.78 -20.24 7.22
C ARG A 100 15.33 -18.81 6.99
N PHE A 101 14.39 -18.32 7.81
CA PHE A 101 13.74 -17.04 7.60
C PHE A 101 14.58 -15.90 8.18
N ARG A 102 15.19 -15.11 7.30
CA ARG A 102 15.98 -13.93 7.65
C ARG A 102 15.14 -12.66 7.64
N ARG A 103 13.98 -12.70 7.00
CA ARG A 103 13.00 -11.61 6.96
C ARG A 103 11.61 -12.17 7.25
N ALA A 104 10.83 -11.43 8.01
CA ALA A 104 9.45 -11.78 8.31
C ALA A 104 8.54 -10.55 8.20
N TYR A 105 7.39 -10.72 7.55
CA TYR A 105 6.34 -9.70 7.44
C TYR A 105 5.04 -10.23 8.03
N ILE A 106 4.58 -9.58 9.10
CA ILE A 106 3.35 -9.93 9.80
C ILE A 106 2.41 -8.73 9.75
N GLN A 107 1.28 -8.87 9.05
CA GLN A 107 0.24 -7.86 9.02
C GLN A 107 -1.00 -8.39 9.73
N VAL A 108 -1.41 -7.73 10.81
CA VAL A 108 -2.58 -8.09 11.60
C VAL A 108 -3.23 -6.84 12.20
N ALA A 109 -4.55 -6.83 12.36
CA ALA A 109 -5.30 -5.69 12.87
C ALA A 109 -4.86 -5.26 14.27
N ARG A 110 -5.27 -4.07 14.71
CA ARG A 110 -4.95 -3.55 16.04
C ARG A 110 -5.48 -4.46 17.15
N LYS A 111 -4.83 -4.42 18.33
CA LYS A 111 -5.21 -5.18 19.54
C LYS A 111 -5.04 -6.70 19.45
N ASN A 112 -4.46 -7.23 18.38
CA ASN A 112 -4.17 -8.67 18.22
C ASN A 112 -2.82 -9.11 18.82
N GLY A 113 -2.22 -8.35 19.73
CA GLY A 113 -1.00 -8.78 20.42
C GLY A 113 0.31 -8.62 19.65
N LYS A 114 0.39 -7.64 18.71
CA LYS A 114 1.61 -7.33 17.93
C LYS A 114 2.82 -7.06 18.83
N SER A 115 2.66 -6.16 19.81
CA SER A 115 3.77 -5.77 20.71
C SER A 115 4.31 -6.94 21.52
N PHE A 116 3.45 -7.91 21.89
CA PHE A 116 3.88 -9.15 22.54
C PHE A 116 4.79 -9.98 21.63
N LEU A 117 4.39 -10.21 20.37
CA LEU A 117 5.24 -10.94 19.42
C LEU A 117 6.56 -10.21 19.20
N ALA A 118 6.53 -8.90 19.02
CA ALA A 118 7.70 -8.06 18.82
C ALA A 118 8.69 -8.13 20.01
N ALA A 119 8.18 -7.92 21.22
CA ALA A 119 8.98 -8.02 22.44
C ALA A 119 9.53 -9.45 22.66
N GLY A 120 8.71 -10.47 22.39
CA GLY A 120 9.12 -11.87 22.52
C GLY A 120 10.23 -12.24 21.54
N VAL A 121 10.14 -11.83 20.26
CA VAL A 121 11.20 -12.04 19.27
C VAL A 121 12.47 -11.32 19.70
N SER A 122 12.38 -10.07 20.15
CA SER A 122 13.54 -9.30 20.64
C SER A 122 14.26 -9.99 21.79
N LEU A 123 13.52 -10.45 22.79
CA LEU A 123 14.09 -11.08 23.98
C LEU A 123 14.64 -12.49 23.67
N TYR A 124 13.97 -13.23 22.79
CA TYR A 124 14.45 -14.57 22.39
C TYR A 124 15.78 -14.48 21.63
N ASP A 125 15.87 -13.57 20.64
CA ASP A 125 17.10 -13.38 19.88
C ASP A 125 18.22 -12.78 20.75
N LEU A 126 17.90 -11.85 21.68
CA LEU A 126 18.88 -11.32 22.64
C LEU A 126 19.50 -12.41 23.51
N LEU A 127 18.73 -13.44 23.90
CA LEU A 127 19.18 -14.53 24.76
C LEU A 127 19.88 -15.65 23.99
N THR A 128 19.51 -15.89 22.74
CA THR A 128 19.94 -17.09 21.99
C THR A 128 21.03 -16.83 20.97
N GLU A 129 21.26 -15.56 20.59
CA GLU A 129 22.31 -15.19 19.64
C GLU A 129 23.51 -14.59 20.39
N PRO A 130 24.70 -15.19 20.32
CA PRO A 130 25.89 -14.64 20.96
C PRO A 130 26.24 -13.25 20.39
N GLY A 131 26.53 -12.29 21.27
CA GLY A 131 26.85 -10.92 20.87
C GLY A 131 25.68 -10.25 20.12
N ALA A 132 24.44 -10.53 20.52
CA ALA A 132 23.25 -10.02 19.85
C ALA A 132 23.19 -8.48 19.89
N GLU A 133 22.95 -7.86 18.76
CA GLU A 133 22.54 -6.47 18.65
C GLU A 133 21.09 -6.43 18.18
N VAL A 134 20.17 -6.18 19.11
CA VAL A 134 18.74 -6.14 18.83
C VAL A 134 18.26 -4.69 18.81
N TYR A 135 17.54 -4.30 17.77
CA TYR A 135 16.98 -2.95 17.64
C TYR A 135 15.47 -3.01 17.46
N SER A 136 14.75 -2.17 18.23
CA SER A 136 13.36 -1.83 17.92
C SER A 136 13.34 -0.50 17.18
N ALA A 137 12.87 -0.51 15.93
CA ALA A 137 12.97 0.62 15.03
C ALA A 137 11.57 1.13 14.62
N ALA A 138 11.39 2.46 14.62
CA ALA A 138 10.20 3.15 14.16
C ALA A 138 10.54 4.56 13.66
N THR A 139 9.55 5.23 13.04
CA THR A 139 9.72 6.59 12.50
C THR A 139 10.00 7.65 13.56
N LYS A 140 9.48 7.45 14.79
CA LYS A 140 9.68 8.36 15.93
C LYS A 140 10.27 7.60 17.09
N LYS A 141 11.14 8.26 17.85
CA LYS A 141 11.81 7.69 19.04
C LYS A 141 10.83 7.11 20.06
N ASP A 142 9.72 7.80 20.32
CA ASP A 142 8.71 7.33 21.28
C ASP A 142 8.01 6.05 20.79
N GLN A 143 7.81 5.89 19.48
CA GLN A 143 7.25 4.66 18.91
C GLN A 143 8.25 3.49 18.99
N ALA A 144 9.52 3.73 18.67
CA ALA A 144 10.57 2.72 18.82
C ALA A 144 10.69 2.22 20.26
N ARG A 145 10.45 3.11 21.25
CA ARG A 145 10.45 2.76 22.67
C ARG A 145 9.30 1.85 23.10
N ILE A 146 8.18 1.82 22.39
CA ILE A 146 7.02 0.99 22.80
C ILE A 146 7.41 -0.48 22.93
N VAL A 147 8.03 -1.05 21.91
CA VAL A 147 8.49 -2.46 21.92
C VAL A 147 9.60 -2.66 22.96
N PHE A 148 10.55 -1.73 23.03
CA PHE A 148 11.62 -1.76 24.01
C PHE A 148 11.08 -1.73 25.45
N ASP A 149 10.16 -0.82 25.76
CA ASP A 149 9.59 -0.66 27.10
C ASP A 149 8.73 -1.88 27.49
N ASP A 150 8.01 -2.50 26.54
CA ASP A 150 7.28 -3.75 26.77
C ASP A 150 8.25 -4.91 27.05
N ALA A 151 9.35 -5.03 26.29
CA ALA A 151 10.41 -6.00 26.55
C ALA A 151 11.05 -5.78 27.94
N LYS A 152 11.38 -4.52 28.27
CA LYS A 152 11.96 -4.14 29.56
C LYS A 152 11.05 -4.47 30.73
N LYS A 153 9.76 -4.15 30.64
CA LYS A 153 8.77 -4.52 31.68
C LYS A 153 8.63 -6.02 31.81
N THR A 154 8.63 -6.77 30.69
CA THR A 154 8.61 -8.23 30.71
C THR A 154 9.81 -8.79 31.49
N VAL A 155 11.01 -8.25 31.29
CA VAL A 155 12.20 -8.64 32.07
C VAL A 155 12.01 -8.25 33.54
N GLN A 156 11.50 -7.03 33.82
CA GLN A 156 11.29 -6.56 35.20
C GLN A 156 10.26 -7.38 35.99
N TYR A 157 9.28 -7.98 35.34
CA TYR A 157 8.27 -8.83 36.00
C TYR A 157 8.67 -10.31 36.06
N SER A 158 9.68 -10.75 35.32
CA SER A 158 10.12 -12.13 35.30
C SER A 158 11.39 -12.33 36.13
N SER A 159 11.29 -13.09 37.23
CA SER A 159 12.45 -13.48 38.05
C SER A 159 13.48 -14.30 37.24
N ASP A 160 13.03 -15.08 36.28
CA ASP A 160 13.90 -15.93 35.47
C ASP A 160 14.66 -15.12 34.42
N LEU A 161 14.01 -14.19 33.72
CA LEU A 161 14.67 -13.34 32.75
C LEU A 161 15.69 -12.40 33.38
N LYS A 162 15.43 -11.89 34.59
CA LYS A 162 16.39 -11.05 35.34
C LYS A 162 17.71 -11.72 35.65
N LYS A 163 17.76 -13.04 35.64
CA LYS A 163 19.02 -13.80 35.86
C LYS A 163 19.99 -13.62 34.70
N TYR A 164 19.46 -13.37 33.50
CA TYR A 164 20.24 -13.32 32.26
C TYR A 164 20.25 -11.93 31.61
N ILE A 165 19.16 -11.17 31.78
CA ILE A 165 19.01 -9.85 31.14
C ILE A 165 18.99 -8.75 32.20
N LYS A 166 19.91 -7.79 32.07
CA LYS A 166 20.00 -6.61 32.94
C LYS A 166 19.29 -5.42 32.29
N PRO A 167 18.17 -4.92 32.87
CA PRO A 167 17.46 -3.76 32.35
C PRO A 167 18.14 -2.46 32.79
N LEU A 168 18.63 -1.68 31.84
CA LEU A 168 19.19 -0.33 32.03
C LEU A 168 18.18 0.76 31.60
N ALA A 169 18.54 2.03 31.73
CA ALA A 169 17.66 3.14 31.37
C ALA A 169 17.26 3.11 29.88
N HIS A 170 18.25 2.87 29.01
CA HIS A 170 18.11 2.96 27.55
C HIS A 170 18.50 1.69 26.79
N SER A 171 18.79 0.61 27.48
CA SER A 171 19.13 -0.67 26.90
C SER A 171 18.74 -1.84 27.79
N LEU A 172 18.62 -3.03 27.18
CA LEU A 172 18.67 -4.32 27.89
C LEU A 172 20.00 -4.97 27.50
N THR A 173 20.72 -5.57 28.45
CA THR A 173 21.98 -6.25 28.17
C THR A 173 21.94 -7.70 28.60
N CYS A 174 22.57 -8.59 27.80
CA CYS A 174 22.67 -10.00 28.06
C CYS A 174 24.06 -10.47 27.61
N GLY A 175 24.98 -10.72 28.56
CA GLY A 175 26.39 -10.90 28.23
C GLY A 175 26.93 -9.71 27.42
N ASP A 176 27.52 -9.98 26.27
CA ASP A 176 28.02 -8.97 25.31
C ASP A 176 26.89 -8.41 24.40
N GLY A 177 25.70 -8.98 24.46
CA GLY A 177 24.56 -8.57 23.64
C GLY A 177 23.78 -7.40 24.23
N SER A 178 23.10 -6.65 23.38
CA SER A 178 22.22 -5.54 23.79
C SER A 178 20.98 -5.38 22.94
N MET A 179 19.89 -4.87 23.56
CA MET A 179 18.70 -4.37 22.85
C MET A 179 18.53 -2.88 23.11
N LYS A 180 18.28 -2.10 22.04
CA LYS A 180 18.11 -0.64 22.10
C LYS A 180 16.98 -0.17 21.18
N PRO A 181 16.24 0.90 21.52
CA PRO A 181 15.35 1.57 20.58
C PRO A 181 16.15 2.42 19.58
N LEU A 182 15.73 2.41 18.31
CA LEU A 182 16.34 3.13 17.19
C LEU A 182 15.29 4.00 16.51
N ALA A 183 15.60 5.27 16.26
CA ALA A 183 14.74 6.19 15.51
C ALA A 183 15.38 6.61 14.19
N SER A 184 14.57 6.92 13.18
CA SER A 184 15.03 7.32 11.85
C SER A 184 15.72 8.69 11.80
N ASP A 185 15.49 9.54 12.81
CA ASP A 185 16.06 10.88 12.93
C ASP A 185 17.42 10.93 13.63
N SER A 186 17.97 9.77 13.99
CA SER A 186 19.31 9.70 14.59
C SER A 186 20.39 9.71 13.51
N ASN A 187 21.26 10.72 13.52
CA ASN A 187 22.47 10.82 12.66
C ASN A 187 23.52 9.71 12.90
N THR A 188 23.16 8.64 13.63
CA THR A 188 24.04 7.57 14.09
C THR A 188 23.63 6.20 13.54
N LEU A 189 23.05 6.17 12.34
CA LEU A 189 22.64 4.91 11.71
C LEU A 189 23.79 4.15 11.05
N ASP A 190 24.92 4.81 10.82
CA ASP A 190 26.12 4.17 10.27
C ASP A 190 26.85 3.35 11.32
N GLY A 191 27.35 2.17 10.92
CA GLY A 191 28.11 1.27 11.80
C GLY A 191 27.28 0.31 12.65
N LEU A 192 25.95 0.23 12.44
CA LEU A 192 25.12 -0.79 13.08
C LEU A 192 25.44 -2.19 12.52
N ASN A 193 25.39 -3.19 13.41
CA ASN A 193 25.55 -4.61 13.04
C ASN A 193 24.40 -5.45 13.65
N PRO A 194 23.13 -5.23 13.23
CA PRO A 194 21.98 -5.83 13.87
C PRO A 194 21.92 -7.34 13.65
N SER A 195 21.78 -8.11 14.72
CA SER A 195 21.41 -9.53 14.65
C SER A 195 19.89 -9.70 14.52
N CYS A 196 19.12 -8.80 15.15
CA CYS A 196 17.67 -8.75 15.05
C CYS A 196 17.19 -7.30 15.01
N ALA A 197 16.29 -7.00 14.09
CA ALA A 197 15.61 -5.71 14.03
C ALA A 197 14.10 -5.88 13.98
N ILE A 198 13.40 -5.22 14.88
CA ILE A 198 11.95 -5.16 14.93
C ILE A 198 11.52 -3.85 14.29
N ILE A 199 10.80 -3.94 13.18
CA ILE A 199 10.19 -2.79 12.52
C ILE A 199 8.71 -2.79 12.88
N ASP A 200 8.33 -1.94 13.83
CA ASP A 200 6.94 -1.82 14.27
C ASP A 200 6.23 -0.68 13.52
N GLU A 201 4.93 -0.85 13.32
CA GLU A 201 4.04 0.10 12.64
C GLU A 201 4.61 0.59 11.29
N TYR A 202 5.12 -0.35 10.47
CA TYR A 202 5.76 -0.04 9.19
C TYR A 202 4.86 0.78 8.25
N HIS A 203 3.53 0.67 8.36
CA HIS A 203 2.60 1.48 7.60
C HIS A 203 2.75 3.01 7.81
N ALA A 204 3.40 3.43 8.90
CA ALA A 204 3.64 4.84 9.20
C ALA A 204 4.96 5.37 8.59
N HIS A 205 5.81 4.50 8.03
CA HIS A 205 7.07 4.89 7.42
C HIS A 205 6.82 5.57 6.07
N LYS A 206 7.45 6.72 5.85
CA LYS A 206 7.34 7.50 4.62
C LYS A 206 8.36 7.09 3.55
N THR A 207 9.51 6.58 3.97
CA THR A 207 10.64 6.17 3.11
C THR A 207 11.17 4.81 3.56
N THR A 208 12.00 4.18 2.72
CA THR A 208 12.68 2.92 3.03
C THR A 208 14.00 3.11 3.77
N GLU A 209 14.50 4.33 3.93
CA GLU A 209 15.84 4.65 4.42
C GLU A 209 16.25 3.88 5.68
N LEU A 210 15.39 3.86 6.70
CA LEU A 210 15.65 3.13 7.95
C LEU A 210 15.79 1.62 7.72
N LEU A 211 14.93 1.05 6.87
CA LEU A 211 15.02 -0.38 6.54
C LEU A 211 16.27 -0.69 5.75
N ASP A 212 16.65 0.15 4.80
CA ASP A 212 17.80 -0.06 3.93
C ASP A 212 19.11 -0.01 4.72
N VAL A 213 19.23 0.92 5.66
CA VAL A 213 20.39 1.00 6.57
C VAL A 213 20.46 -0.25 7.46
N ILE A 214 19.36 -0.66 8.06
CA ILE A 214 19.29 -1.87 8.90
C ILE A 214 19.63 -3.11 8.06
N ASP A 215 19.02 -3.27 6.88
CA ASP A 215 19.26 -4.40 5.98
C ASP A 215 20.74 -4.50 5.58
N THR A 216 21.35 -3.36 5.26
CA THR A 216 22.78 -3.28 4.94
C THR A 216 23.64 -3.68 6.13
N GLY A 217 23.34 -3.18 7.33
CA GLY A 217 24.05 -3.54 8.56
C GLY A 217 23.93 -5.01 8.93
N MET A 218 22.79 -5.65 8.61
CA MET A 218 22.54 -7.08 8.88
C MET A 218 23.36 -8.03 7.99
N ARG A 219 23.92 -7.58 6.87
CA ARG A 219 24.60 -8.46 5.89
C ARG A 219 25.82 -9.17 6.47
N ALA A 220 26.50 -8.58 7.44
CA ALA A 220 27.62 -9.19 8.13
C ALA A 220 27.22 -10.32 9.11
N ARG A 221 25.96 -10.39 9.50
CA ARG A 221 25.46 -11.42 10.43
C ARG A 221 25.15 -12.74 9.74
N VAL A 222 25.47 -13.82 10.41
CA VAL A 222 25.28 -15.17 9.86
C VAL A 222 23.82 -15.58 9.76
N GLN A 223 23.00 -15.21 10.74
CA GLN A 223 21.58 -15.56 10.79
C GLN A 223 20.70 -14.40 11.29
N PRO A 224 20.76 -13.23 10.64
CA PRO A 224 19.98 -12.08 11.08
C PRO A 224 18.48 -12.31 10.94
N LEU A 225 17.67 -11.53 11.68
CA LEU A 225 16.21 -11.51 11.54
C LEU A 225 15.70 -10.08 11.46
N MET A 226 15.19 -9.68 10.31
CA MET A 226 14.35 -8.47 10.19
C MET A 226 12.89 -8.87 10.37
N PHE A 227 12.30 -8.44 11.47
CA PHE A 227 10.92 -8.76 11.84
C PHE A 227 10.04 -7.52 11.68
N ILE A 228 9.28 -7.47 10.59
CA ILE A 228 8.35 -6.38 10.25
C ILE A 228 6.97 -6.76 10.76
N ILE A 229 6.38 -5.94 11.63
CA ILE A 229 5.04 -6.16 12.15
C ILE A 229 4.22 -4.88 12.05
N THR A 230 3.04 -4.97 11.46
CA THR A 230 2.26 -3.77 11.13
C THR A 230 0.76 -4.05 11.06
N THR A 231 -0.02 -2.98 11.00
CA THR A 231 -1.40 -2.99 10.49
C THR A 231 -1.41 -2.53 9.05
N ALA A 232 -2.54 -2.64 8.37
CA ALA A 232 -2.79 -1.87 7.16
C ALA A 232 -2.71 -0.37 7.45
N GLY A 233 -2.37 0.38 6.42
CA GLY A 233 -2.34 1.82 6.42
C GLY A 233 -3.38 2.42 5.48
N ASN A 234 -3.29 3.73 5.32
CA ASN A 234 -4.16 4.52 4.48
C ASN A 234 -3.42 5.20 3.32
N ASN A 235 -2.17 4.87 3.11
CA ASN A 235 -1.36 5.38 2.02
C ASN A 235 -0.80 4.21 1.19
N ARG A 236 -1.41 3.97 0.04
CA ARG A 236 -0.97 2.91 -0.90
C ARG A 236 0.32 3.26 -1.66
N ASN A 237 0.80 4.48 -1.51
CA ASN A 237 2.09 4.90 -2.08
C ASN A 237 3.22 4.83 -1.03
N ALA A 238 2.96 4.31 0.16
CA ALA A 238 3.99 4.13 1.19
C ALA A 238 4.75 2.82 0.99
N PRO A 239 6.03 2.74 1.41
CA PRO A 239 6.87 1.54 1.27
C PRO A 239 6.24 0.26 1.86
N CYS A 240 5.46 0.40 2.92
CA CYS A 240 4.76 -0.72 3.54
C CYS A 240 3.71 -1.35 2.61
N PHE A 241 3.04 -0.56 1.75
CA PHE A 241 2.09 -1.11 0.78
C PHE A 241 2.81 -1.89 -0.33
N GLU A 242 3.97 -1.43 -0.77
CA GLU A 242 4.80 -2.15 -1.75
C GLU A 242 5.27 -3.49 -1.17
N GLU A 243 5.72 -3.50 0.09
CA GLU A 243 6.11 -4.72 0.78
C GLU A 243 4.92 -5.68 0.98
N TYR A 244 3.74 -5.15 1.30
CA TYR A 244 2.49 -5.92 1.36
C TYR A 244 2.15 -6.59 0.02
N GLU A 245 2.18 -5.85 -1.09
CA GLU A 245 1.90 -6.40 -2.43
C GLU A 245 2.95 -7.44 -2.84
N LYS A 246 4.23 -7.21 -2.54
CA LYS A 246 5.31 -8.18 -2.73
C LYS A 246 5.05 -9.47 -1.96
N CYS A 247 4.68 -9.37 -0.67
CA CYS A 247 4.34 -10.53 0.16
C CYS A 247 3.14 -11.30 -0.38
N LYS A 248 2.10 -10.62 -0.89
CA LYS A 248 0.95 -11.27 -1.54
C LYS A 248 1.35 -12.01 -2.81
N LYS A 249 2.17 -11.40 -3.67
CA LYS A 249 2.68 -12.04 -4.88
C LYS A 249 3.50 -13.28 -4.53
N MET A 250 4.39 -13.19 -3.54
CA MET A 250 5.19 -14.31 -3.04
C MET A 250 4.31 -15.45 -2.50
N LEU A 251 3.31 -15.15 -1.67
CA LEU A 251 2.38 -16.14 -1.14
C LEU A 251 1.52 -16.79 -2.24
N SER A 252 1.18 -16.03 -3.27
CA SER A 252 0.40 -16.53 -4.42
C SER A 252 1.23 -17.35 -5.41
N GLY A 253 2.55 -17.47 -5.24
CA GLY A 253 3.44 -18.16 -6.17
C GLY A 253 3.60 -17.45 -7.49
N ALA A 254 3.56 -16.12 -7.51
CA ALA A 254 3.79 -15.33 -8.71
C ALA A 254 5.26 -15.46 -9.16
N SER A 255 5.47 -15.73 -10.45
CA SER A 255 6.81 -15.88 -11.02
C SER A 255 7.68 -14.64 -10.79
N GLY A 256 8.94 -14.85 -10.38
CA GLY A 256 9.89 -13.78 -10.04
C GLY A 256 9.74 -13.20 -8.64
N TYR A 257 8.86 -13.75 -7.82
CA TYR A 257 8.67 -13.33 -6.41
C TYR A 257 9.03 -14.42 -5.40
N GLU A 258 9.63 -15.53 -5.84
CA GLU A 258 10.02 -16.63 -4.98
C GLU A 258 11.13 -16.18 -4.01
N ASN A 259 10.93 -16.41 -2.71
CA ASN A 259 11.95 -16.17 -1.70
C ASN A 259 11.76 -17.12 -0.53
N ASP A 260 12.67 -18.09 -0.42
CA ASP A 260 12.63 -19.12 0.63
C ASP A 260 13.03 -18.61 2.01
N GLU A 261 13.79 -17.51 2.07
CA GLU A 261 14.26 -16.92 3.32
C GLU A 261 13.32 -15.83 3.86
N TYR A 262 12.16 -15.62 3.21
CA TYR A 262 11.17 -14.64 3.62
C TYR A 262 9.87 -15.32 4.10
N PHE A 263 9.55 -15.14 5.37
CA PHE A 263 8.26 -15.53 5.95
C PHE A 263 7.26 -14.39 5.85
N SER A 264 6.05 -14.65 5.38
CA SER A 264 4.97 -13.65 5.40
C SER A 264 3.64 -14.27 5.81
N ILE A 265 2.87 -13.51 6.59
CA ILE A 265 1.49 -13.83 6.95
C ILE A 265 0.68 -12.55 7.07
N ILE A 266 -0.51 -12.53 6.44
CA ILE A 266 -1.36 -11.36 6.34
C ILE A 266 -2.76 -11.75 6.76
N TYR A 267 -3.27 -11.10 7.82
CA TYR A 267 -4.63 -11.22 8.33
C TYR A 267 -5.44 -10.02 7.86
N GLU A 268 -6.32 -10.21 6.90
CA GLU A 268 -7.11 -9.15 6.28
C GLU A 268 -8.48 -9.66 5.85
N LEU A 269 -9.39 -8.80 5.41
CA LEU A 269 -10.56 -9.24 4.66
C LEU A 269 -10.15 -9.63 3.25
N ASP A 270 -10.81 -10.65 2.69
CA ASP A 270 -10.64 -10.99 1.28
C ASP A 270 -11.37 -9.98 0.38
N LYS A 271 -10.89 -9.84 -0.86
CA LYS A 271 -11.56 -8.97 -1.85
C LYS A 271 -12.99 -9.44 -2.09
N GLY A 272 -13.96 -8.57 -1.83
CA GLY A 272 -15.39 -8.86 -1.97
C GLY A 272 -16.08 -9.27 -0.68
N ASP A 273 -15.35 -9.46 0.42
CA ASP A 273 -15.99 -9.67 1.72
C ASP A 273 -16.84 -8.45 2.12
N ASP A 274 -18.03 -8.71 2.63
CA ASP A 274 -18.82 -7.66 3.27
C ASP A 274 -18.24 -7.34 4.65
N TRP A 275 -17.67 -6.12 4.79
CA TRP A 275 -17.08 -5.63 6.03
C TRP A 275 -18.09 -5.47 7.18
N LYS A 276 -19.38 -5.42 6.87
CA LYS A 276 -20.48 -5.33 7.85
C LYS A 276 -20.80 -6.68 8.48
N ASN A 277 -20.41 -7.78 7.85
CA ASN A 277 -20.67 -9.13 8.35
C ASN A 277 -19.64 -9.51 9.43
N GLU A 278 -20.09 -9.68 10.67
CA GLU A 278 -19.25 -10.02 11.83
C GLU A 278 -18.42 -11.30 11.63
N LYS A 279 -18.91 -12.27 10.83
CA LYS A 279 -18.16 -13.50 10.53
C LYS A 279 -16.85 -13.21 9.77
N ASN A 280 -16.81 -12.15 8.97
CA ASN A 280 -15.62 -11.76 8.24
C ASN A 280 -14.57 -11.07 9.15
N TRP A 281 -14.98 -10.50 10.29
CA TRP A 281 -14.06 -9.82 11.21
C TRP A 281 -12.98 -10.74 11.77
N TYR A 282 -13.28 -12.04 11.92
CA TYR A 282 -12.29 -13.05 12.35
C TYR A 282 -11.12 -13.21 11.39
N LYS A 283 -11.31 -12.92 10.08
CA LYS A 283 -10.24 -13.04 9.08
C LYS A 283 -9.09 -12.06 9.36
N ALA A 284 -9.42 -10.85 9.82
CA ALA A 284 -8.45 -9.83 10.17
C ALA A 284 -8.02 -9.88 11.65
N ASN A 285 -8.84 -10.50 12.51
CA ASN A 285 -8.67 -10.51 13.95
C ASN A 285 -8.61 -11.93 14.51
N PRO A 286 -7.45 -12.62 14.40
CA PRO A 286 -7.29 -13.97 14.95
C PRO A 286 -7.43 -14.04 16.48
N ASN A 287 -7.37 -12.91 17.19
CA ASN A 287 -7.59 -12.79 18.64
C ASN A 287 -8.99 -12.25 18.99
N LEU A 288 -9.94 -12.27 18.05
CA LEU A 288 -11.31 -11.85 18.34
C LEU A 288 -11.95 -12.82 19.35
N GLY A 289 -12.46 -12.28 20.45
CA GLY A 289 -12.94 -13.04 21.60
C GLY A 289 -11.85 -13.36 22.66
N VAL A 290 -10.59 -12.96 22.43
CA VAL A 290 -9.48 -13.12 23.40
C VAL A 290 -8.95 -11.75 23.85
N SER A 291 -8.19 -11.06 23.01
CA SER A 291 -7.69 -9.70 23.31
C SER A 291 -8.44 -8.59 22.56
N VAL A 292 -9.20 -8.96 21.53
CA VAL A 292 -10.13 -8.08 20.81
C VAL A 292 -11.54 -8.48 21.23
N GLU A 293 -12.17 -7.62 22.03
CA GLU A 293 -13.51 -7.91 22.54
C GLU A 293 -14.57 -7.63 21.45
N MET A 294 -15.56 -8.55 21.32
CA MET A 294 -16.61 -8.47 20.32
C MET A 294 -17.47 -7.21 20.51
N ASP A 295 -17.81 -6.86 21.75
CA ASP A 295 -18.64 -5.69 22.03
C ASP A 295 -17.93 -4.39 21.67
N ALA A 296 -16.62 -4.31 21.88
CA ALA A 296 -15.81 -3.18 21.43
C ALA A 296 -15.77 -3.06 19.89
N MET A 297 -15.71 -4.20 19.18
CA MET A 297 -15.80 -4.23 17.72
C MET A 297 -17.18 -3.79 17.22
N ARG A 298 -18.26 -4.24 17.85
CA ARG A 298 -19.63 -3.83 17.51
C ARG A 298 -19.87 -2.34 17.75
N SER A 299 -19.31 -1.80 18.84
CA SER A 299 -19.40 -0.36 19.13
C SER A 299 -18.67 0.45 18.05
N ALA A 300 -17.42 0.07 17.73
CA ALA A 300 -16.66 0.72 16.67
C ALA A 300 -17.32 0.58 15.27
N TYR A 301 -17.97 -0.55 14.99
CA TYR A 301 -18.77 -0.74 13.78
C TYR A 301 -19.99 0.20 13.69
N LYS A 302 -20.72 0.40 14.81
CA LYS A 302 -21.85 1.34 14.84
C LYS A 302 -21.38 2.76 14.50
N GLU A 303 -20.26 3.20 15.08
CA GLU A 303 -19.66 4.50 14.75
C GLU A 303 -19.22 4.57 13.28
N ALA A 304 -18.66 3.48 12.75
CA ALA A 304 -18.24 3.39 11.35
C ALA A 304 -19.40 3.55 10.35
N CYS A 305 -20.61 3.19 10.74
CA CYS A 305 -21.81 3.39 9.91
C CYS A 305 -22.29 4.84 9.84
N LEU A 306 -21.82 5.72 10.75
CA LEU A 306 -22.28 7.11 10.85
C LEU A 306 -21.53 8.07 9.94
N SER A 307 -20.28 7.77 9.56
CA SER A 307 -19.50 8.65 8.69
C SER A 307 -18.45 7.88 7.86
N ALA A 308 -18.16 8.40 6.67
CA ALA A 308 -17.12 7.82 5.79
C ALA A 308 -15.73 7.80 6.44
N SER A 309 -15.40 8.80 7.24
CA SER A 309 -14.12 8.85 7.99
C SER A 309 -14.05 7.76 9.05
N ALA A 310 -15.13 7.55 9.81
CA ALA A 310 -15.20 6.49 10.81
C ALA A 310 -15.23 5.09 10.16
N GLU A 311 -15.95 4.89 9.03
CA GLU A 311 -15.89 3.65 8.22
C GLU A 311 -14.46 3.33 7.86
N THR A 312 -13.77 4.31 7.31
CA THR A 312 -12.40 4.13 6.88
C THR A 312 -11.45 3.80 8.02
N ALA A 313 -11.58 4.50 9.15
CA ALA A 313 -10.78 4.22 10.34
C ALA A 313 -11.05 2.80 10.88
N PHE A 314 -12.29 2.35 10.91
CA PHE A 314 -12.68 1.01 11.33
C PHE A 314 -12.11 -0.05 10.39
N ARG A 315 -12.33 0.09 9.09
CA ARG A 315 -11.87 -0.90 8.10
C ARG A 315 -10.34 -1.00 8.06
N THR A 316 -9.62 0.13 8.13
CA THR A 316 -8.15 0.11 8.15
C THR A 316 -7.61 -0.46 9.46
N LYS A 317 -8.09 0.02 10.62
CA LYS A 317 -7.48 -0.30 11.91
C LYS A 317 -7.98 -1.61 12.52
N ASN A 318 -9.29 -1.93 12.32
CA ASN A 318 -9.94 -3.09 12.92
C ASN A 318 -10.12 -4.24 11.94
N LEU A 319 -10.23 -3.98 10.63
CA LEU A 319 -10.37 -5.01 9.61
C LEU A 319 -9.13 -5.16 8.72
N ASN A 320 -8.10 -4.36 8.99
CA ASN A 320 -6.78 -4.47 8.36
C ASN A 320 -6.81 -4.36 6.84
N GLU A 321 -7.75 -3.56 6.32
CA GLU A 321 -7.87 -3.28 4.89
C GLU A 321 -7.02 -2.07 4.49
N TRP A 322 -6.28 -2.21 3.41
CA TRP A 322 -5.63 -1.06 2.77
C TRP A 322 -6.66 -0.24 2.02
N LEU A 323 -7.07 0.86 2.63
CA LEU A 323 -7.96 1.83 2.02
C LEU A 323 -7.18 3.09 1.70
N ASN A 324 -7.44 3.66 0.52
CA ASN A 324 -6.99 5.02 0.29
C ASN A 324 -7.85 5.96 1.13
N VAL A 325 -7.25 6.61 2.11
CA VAL A 325 -7.97 7.47 3.03
C VAL A 325 -7.62 8.91 2.88
N ALA A 326 -8.67 9.63 2.79
CA ALA A 326 -9.01 10.86 3.47
C ALA A 326 -8.37 12.18 3.04
N GLU A 327 -7.61 12.20 1.99
CA GLU A 327 -7.42 13.43 1.23
C GLU A 327 -7.63 13.17 -0.27
N VAL A 328 -7.99 11.94 -0.62
CA VAL A 328 -8.28 11.59 -2.01
C VAL A 328 -9.67 12.10 -2.36
N TRP A 329 -9.72 12.93 -3.37
CA TRP A 329 -10.95 13.50 -3.87
C TRP A 329 -11.94 12.46 -4.38
N ILE A 330 -11.46 11.53 -5.22
CA ILE A 330 -12.25 10.43 -5.77
C ILE A 330 -11.78 9.11 -5.16
N ASN A 331 -12.59 8.46 -4.35
CA ASN A 331 -12.23 7.18 -3.74
C ASN A 331 -12.33 6.00 -4.73
N ASP A 332 -11.63 4.90 -4.40
CA ASP A 332 -11.55 3.70 -5.25
C ASP A 332 -12.93 3.12 -5.63
N ARG A 333 -13.93 3.23 -4.76
CA ARG A 333 -15.29 2.75 -5.04
C ARG A 333 -16.01 3.59 -6.11
N ARG A 334 -15.82 4.92 -6.07
CA ARG A 334 -16.37 5.81 -7.11
C ARG A 334 -15.66 5.57 -8.43
N TRP A 335 -14.32 5.49 -8.41
CA TRP A 335 -13.54 5.24 -9.62
C TRP A 335 -13.81 3.87 -10.25
N ALA A 336 -14.06 2.83 -9.44
CA ALA A 336 -14.41 1.50 -9.94
C ALA A 336 -15.65 1.47 -10.84
N LYS A 337 -16.57 2.45 -10.73
CA LYS A 337 -17.72 2.58 -11.63
C LYS A 337 -17.32 2.94 -13.06
N CYS A 338 -16.16 3.59 -13.22
CA CYS A 338 -15.62 3.97 -14.52
C CYS A 338 -14.88 2.83 -15.21
N GLN A 339 -14.38 1.85 -14.46
CA GLN A 339 -13.58 0.73 -14.97
C GLN A 339 -14.45 -0.32 -15.67
N LYS A 340 -14.92 0.01 -16.88
CA LYS A 340 -15.74 -0.88 -17.72
C LYS A 340 -14.97 -1.23 -18.97
N ARG A 341 -15.09 -2.47 -19.42
CA ARG A 341 -14.51 -2.90 -20.71
C ARG A 341 -15.14 -2.13 -21.86
N PHE A 342 -14.29 -1.62 -22.74
CA PHE A 342 -14.70 -0.92 -23.96
C PHE A 342 -13.77 -1.34 -25.12
N ASN A 343 -14.33 -1.48 -26.32
CA ASN A 343 -13.54 -1.78 -27.51
C ASN A 343 -13.19 -0.46 -28.21
N GLU A 344 -11.92 -0.07 -28.15
CA GLU A 344 -11.44 1.20 -28.73
C GLU A 344 -11.59 1.30 -30.26
N LYS A 345 -11.79 0.18 -30.98
CA LYS A 345 -12.12 0.22 -32.41
C LYS A 345 -13.42 0.98 -32.69
N ASN A 346 -14.33 1.03 -31.72
CA ASN A 346 -15.59 1.75 -31.83
C ASN A 346 -15.43 3.27 -31.69
N LEU A 347 -14.20 3.78 -31.52
CA LEU A 347 -13.91 5.21 -31.44
C LEU A 347 -13.65 5.85 -32.82
N GLU A 348 -13.40 5.04 -33.86
CA GLU A 348 -13.10 5.55 -35.18
C GLU A 348 -14.21 6.46 -35.69
N SER A 349 -13.82 7.63 -36.19
CA SER A 349 -14.70 8.69 -36.71
C SER A 349 -15.66 9.34 -35.68
N LEU A 350 -15.52 8.99 -34.36
CA LEU A 350 -16.28 9.66 -33.33
C LEU A 350 -15.70 11.03 -33.01
N ARG A 351 -16.60 11.98 -32.69
CA ARG A 351 -16.23 13.28 -32.18
C ARG A 351 -15.54 13.18 -30.84
N CYS A 352 -14.45 13.91 -30.67
CA CYS A 352 -13.72 13.97 -29.42
C CYS A 352 -13.23 15.38 -29.06
N TRP A 353 -13.07 15.60 -27.77
CA TRP A 353 -12.57 16.86 -27.19
C TRP A 353 -11.30 16.52 -26.39
N GLY A 354 -10.26 17.34 -26.58
CA GLY A 354 -8.95 17.15 -25.99
C GLY A 354 -8.68 18.04 -24.80
N GLY A 355 -7.83 17.54 -23.90
CA GLY A 355 -7.18 18.36 -22.88
C GLY A 355 -5.70 18.02 -22.82
N ILE A 356 -4.84 19.03 -22.82
CA ILE A 356 -3.38 18.86 -22.72
C ILE A 356 -2.84 19.61 -21.50
N ASP A 357 -1.92 18.98 -20.80
CA ASP A 357 -1.16 19.56 -19.69
C ASP A 357 0.34 19.32 -19.92
N LEU A 358 1.09 20.42 -20.05
CA LEU A 358 2.49 20.41 -20.42
C LEU A 358 3.37 20.67 -19.21
N SER A 359 4.17 19.72 -18.81
CA SER A 359 5.14 19.88 -17.73
C SER A 359 6.48 20.43 -18.23
N LYS A 360 7.02 21.47 -17.58
CA LYS A 360 8.36 22.03 -17.92
C LYS A 360 9.52 21.24 -17.31
N ARG A 361 9.36 20.55 -16.17
CA ARG A 361 10.55 20.02 -15.44
C ARG A 361 10.40 18.70 -14.67
N LEU A 362 9.21 18.32 -14.18
CA LEU A 362 9.13 17.27 -13.16
C LEU A 362 7.90 16.35 -13.25
N ASP A 363 6.91 16.69 -14.06
CA ASP A 363 5.62 16.02 -14.15
C ASP A 363 5.47 15.32 -15.50
N PHE A 364 4.44 14.51 -15.65
CA PHE A 364 4.08 13.95 -16.95
C PHE A 364 3.57 15.05 -17.87
N THR A 365 3.92 14.94 -19.14
CA THR A 365 3.14 15.58 -20.17
C THR A 365 1.95 14.67 -20.47
N ALA A 366 0.73 15.19 -20.43
CA ALA A 366 -0.48 14.40 -20.55
C ALA A 366 -1.41 14.93 -21.63
N LEU A 367 -2.01 14.02 -22.39
CA LEU A 367 -3.08 14.27 -23.35
C LEU A 367 -4.25 13.34 -23.01
N THR A 368 -5.45 13.88 -22.96
CA THR A 368 -6.68 13.12 -22.77
C THR A 368 -7.70 13.48 -23.83
N TRP A 369 -8.27 12.46 -24.48
CA TRP A 369 -9.43 12.59 -25.33
C TRP A 369 -10.69 12.13 -24.62
N TYR A 370 -11.78 12.87 -24.70
CA TYR A 370 -13.12 12.45 -24.31
C TYR A 370 -14.00 12.28 -25.54
N PHE A 371 -14.52 11.08 -25.74
CA PHE A 371 -15.44 10.74 -26.83
C PHE A 371 -16.87 10.72 -26.31
N SER A 372 -17.79 11.36 -27.05
CA SER A 372 -19.22 11.26 -26.78
C SER A 372 -19.73 9.92 -27.29
N LEU A 373 -20.36 9.16 -26.39
CA LEU A 373 -20.97 7.88 -26.71
C LEU A 373 -22.49 7.98 -26.58
N GLU A 374 -23.19 6.99 -27.14
CA GLU A 374 -24.63 6.85 -26.96
C GLU A 374 -25.04 6.78 -25.49
N ASN A 375 -26.27 7.19 -25.17
CA ASN A 375 -26.84 7.20 -23.82
C ASN A 375 -26.13 8.12 -22.81
N GLY A 376 -25.52 9.21 -23.25
CA GLY A 376 -24.86 10.19 -22.37
C GLY A 376 -23.57 9.69 -21.73
N LYS A 377 -23.06 8.53 -22.13
CA LYS A 377 -21.76 8.03 -21.70
C LYS A 377 -20.63 8.67 -22.50
N ARG A 378 -19.45 8.61 -21.90
CA ARG A 378 -18.22 9.12 -22.52
C ARG A 378 -17.06 8.20 -22.23
N TYR A 379 -16.18 8.00 -23.22
CA TYR A 379 -14.96 7.22 -23.07
C TYR A 379 -13.77 8.16 -22.96
N ALA A 380 -12.87 7.90 -22.00
CA ALA A 380 -11.63 8.65 -21.83
C ALA A 380 -10.44 7.83 -22.36
N LYS A 381 -9.63 8.44 -23.24
CA LYS A 381 -8.39 7.87 -23.75
C LYS A 381 -7.22 8.78 -23.39
N HIS A 382 -6.17 8.18 -22.82
CA HIS A 382 -5.05 8.93 -22.25
C HIS A 382 -3.73 8.56 -22.91
N TYR A 383 -2.87 9.56 -23.06
CA TYR A 383 -1.46 9.41 -23.41
C TYR A 383 -0.60 10.16 -22.40
N PHE A 384 0.43 9.51 -21.91
CA PHE A 384 1.38 10.04 -20.93
C PHE A 384 2.80 9.95 -21.47
N PHE A 385 3.55 11.04 -21.35
CA PHE A 385 4.93 11.13 -21.83
C PHE A 385 5.85 11.50 -20.67
N ILE A 386 7.03 10.88 -20.59
CA ILE A 386 8.05 11.15 -19.56
C ILE A 386 9.45 11.00 -20.16
N PRO A 387 10.40 11.91 -19.90
CA PRO A 387 11.80 11.73 -20.29
C PRO A 387 12.44 10.55 -19.54
N GLU A 388 13.18 9.71 -20.26
CA GLU A 388 13.85 8.53 -19.69
C GLU A 388 14.79 8.88 -18.53
N GLY A 389 15.59 9.93 -18.67
CA GLY A 389 16.52 10.35 -17.64
C GLY A 389 15.89 10.86 -16.34
N GLN A 390 14.60 11.14 -16.36
CA GLN A 390 13.86 11.58 -15.16
C GLN A 390 13.29 10.43 -14.32
N ILE A 391 13.16 9.23 -14.88
CA ILE A 391 12.49 8.10 -14.24
C ILE A 391 13.20 7.71 -12.93
N ASP A 392 14.51 7.54 -12.97
CA ASP A 392 15.29 7.11 -11.79
C ASP A 392 15.70 8.28 -10.88
N ALA A 393 15.94 9.45 -11.44
CA ALA A 393 16.39 10.61 -10.69
C ALA A 393 15.30 11.19 -9.79
N LYS A 394 14.05 11.18 -10.24
CA LYS A 394 12.96 11.93 -9.61
C LYS A 394 11.74 11.10 -9.21
N MET A 395 11.63 9.88 -9.73
CA MET A 395 10.53 8.96 -9.47
C MET A 395 10.95 7.75 -8.63
N LYS A 396 11.99 7.89 -7.80
CA LYS A 396 12.62 6.80 -7.03
C LYS A 396 11.64 5.79 -6.39
N GLN A 397 10.52 6.27 -5.87
CA GLN A 397 9.53 5.42 -5.20
C GLN A 397 8.58 4.69 -6.17
N ASP A 398 8.34 5.24 -7.35
CA ASP A 398 7.41 4.70 -8.37
C ASP A 398 8.13 4.23 -9.64
N SER A 399 9.47 4.32 -9.71
CA SER A 399 10.25 3.99 -10.91
C SER A 399 9.94 2.59 -11.46
N TYR A 400 9.80 1.60 -10.59
CA TYR A 400 9.45 0.25 -10.98
C TYR A 400 8.05 0.18 -11.64
N ARG A 401 7.07 0.82 -11.06
CA ARG A 401 5.70 0.89 -11.59
C ARG A 401 5.64 1.62 -12.93
N ILE A 402 6.34 2.74 -13.03
CA ILE A 402 6.43 3.52 -14.28
C ILE A 402 7.08 2.69 -15.39
N ARG A 403 8.18 1.99 -15.13
CA ARG A 403 8.82 1.10 -16.08
C ARG A 403 7.91 -0.04 -16.54
N GLN A 404 7.10 -0.61 -15.64
CA GLN A 404 6.07 -1.59 -16.02
C GLN A 404 5.03 -0.98 -16.98
N TRP A 405 4.55 0.23 -16.71
CA TRP A 405 3.59 0.90 -17.57
C TRP A 405 4.17 1.31 -18.92
N ILE A 406 5.45 1.64 -18.99
CA ILE A 406 6.16 1.86 -20.25
C ILE A 406 6.20 0.55 -21.06
N GLN A 407 6.57 -0.57 -20.45
CA GLN A 407 6.58 -1.89 -21.11
C GLN A 407 5.19 -2.33 -21.58
N GLN A 408 4.15 -1.92 -20.87
CA GLN A 408 2.75 -2.21 -21.22
C GLN A 408 2.15 -1.22 -22.22
N GLY A 409 2.87 -0.17 -22.61
CA GLY A 409 2.41 0.85 -23.56
C GLY A 409 1.46 1.90 -23.00
N TYR A 410 1.30 2.00 -21.67
CA TYR A 410 0.48 3.05 -21.04
C TYR A 410 1.22 4.38 -20.88
N ILE A 411 2.53 4.39 -20.90
CA ILE A 411 3.38 5.57 -20.84
C ILE A 411 4.40 5.49 -21.97
N THR A 412 4.63 6.61 -22.65
CA THR A 412 5.68 6.76 -23.64
C THR A 412 6.90 7.41 -23.00
N ALA A 413 8.03 6.70 -22.97
CA ALA A 413 9.30 7.27 -22.57
C ALA A 413 9.88 8.06 -23.77
N THR A 414 10.25 9.33 -23.52
CA THR A 414 10.91 10.15 -24.53
C THR A 414 12.41 10.21 -24.28
N PRO A 415 13.27 10.28 -25.32
CA PRO A 415 14.71 10.33 -25.16
C PRO A 415 15.19 11.55 -24.38
N GLY A 416 16.27 11.37 -23.59
CA GLY A 416 16.94 12.47 -22.89
C GLY A 416 16.34 12.83 -21.52
N ASP A 417 16.74 14.02 -21.03
CA ASP A 417 16.42 14.50 -19.67
C ASP A 417 15.30 15.57 -19.65
N THR A 418 14.88 16.05 -20.81
CA THR A 418 13.90 17.13 -20.97
C THR A 418 12.69 16.64 -21.73
N GLN A 419 11.53 17.27 -21.50
CA GLN A 419 10.30 16.99 -22.25
C GLN A 419 10.48 17.35 -23.71
N ASP A 420 10.16 16.42 -24.60
CA ASP A 420 10.08 16.61 -26.04
C ASP A 420 8.59 16.57 -26.45
N PHE A 421 8.03 17.73 -26.73
CA PHE A 421 6.63 17.88 -27.10
C PHE A 421 6.31 17.40 -28.52
N SER A 422 7.33 17.13 -29.35
CA SER A 422 7.13 16.58 -30.69
C SER A 422 6.43 15.22 -30.68
N PHE A 423 6.65 14.42 -29.61
CA PHE A 423 5.96 13.14 -29.41
C PHE A 423 4.46 13.32 -29.19
N MET A 424 4.06 14.33 -28.44
CA MET A 424 2.64 14.65 -28.24
C MET A 424 2.02 15.17 -29.54
N LEU A 425 2.67 16.11 -30.23
CA LEU A 425 2.19 16.63 -31.52
C LEU A 425 1.99 15.49 -32.53
N LYS A 426 2.97 14.60 -32.64
CA LYS A 426 2.86 13.42 -33.50
C LYS A 426 1.66 12.56 -33.15
N GLN A 427 1.42 12.32 -31.86
CA GLN A 427 0.27 11.53 -31.40
C GLN A 427 -1.05 12.21 -31.74
N ILE A 428 -1.17 13.53 -31.59
CA ILE A 428 -2.37 14.30 -31.94
C ILE A 428 -2.64 14.19 -33.46
N LEU A 429 -1.61 14.35 -34.30
CA LEU A 429 -1.74 14.23 -35.75
C LEU A 429 -2.07 12.79 -36.20
N GLU A 430 -1.61 11.77 -35.50
CA GLU A 430 -2.00 10.39 -35.74
C GLU A 430 -3.44 10.11 -35.33
N ASP A 431 -3.90 10.69 -34.22
CA ASP A 431 -5.26 10.56 -33.74
C ASP A 431 -6.26 11.33 -34.64
N ALA A 432 -5.88 12.47 -35.18
CA ALA A 432 -6.68 13.22 -36.13
C ALA A 432 -7.03 12.46 -37.43
N LYS A 433 -6.22 11.46 -37.80
CA LYS A 433 -6.54 10.58 -38.93
C LYS A 433 -7.62 9.55 -38.60
N LYS A 434 -7.93 9.36 -37.31
CA LYS A 434 -8.85 8.32 -36.81
C LYS A 434 -10.10 8.89 -36.20
N TYR A 435 -10.00 10.06 -35.56
CA TYR A 435 -11.04 10.67 -34.74
C TYR A 435 -11.42 12.04 -35.27
N ASP A 436 -12.65 12.45 -35.05
CA ASP A 436 -13.15 13.77 -35.37
C ASP A 436 -12.88 14.72 -34.17
N ILE A 437 -11.67 15.34 -34.17
CA ILE A 437 -11.22 16.22 -33.11
C ILE A 437 -11.93 17.57 -33.23
N GLN A 438 -12.75 17.92 -32.24
CA GLN A 438 -13.53 19.16 -32.20
C GLN A 438 -12.74 20.32 -31.61
N GLU A 439 -12.19 20.13 -30.41
CA GLU A 439 -11.45 21.16 -29.68
C GLU A 439 -10.34 20.54 -28.83
N ILE A 440 -9.28 21.32 -28.56
CA ILE A 440 -8.19 20.97 -27.65
C ILE A 440 -8.04 22.08 -26.61
N ALA A 441 -8.33 21.75 -25.34
CA ALA A 441 -8.14 22.67 -24.22
C ALA A 441 -6.68 22.61 -23.69
N TYR A 442 -6.11 23.79 -23.40
CA TYR A 442 -4.74 23.95 -22.94
C TYR A 442 -4.58 25.04 -21.88
N ASP A 443 -3.54 24.94 -21.02
CA ASP A 443 -3.18 26.02 -20.08
C ASP A 443 -2.22 27.01 -20.74
N ARG A 444 -2.57 28.31 -20.71
CA ARG A 444 -1.82 29.44 -21.29
C ARG A 444 -0.34 29.48 -20.90
N ASN A 445 0.03 28.98 -19.72
CA ASN A 445 1.35 29.28 -19.14
C ASN A 445 2.53 28.47 -19.73
N LEU A 446 2.32 27.53 -20.66
CA LEU A 446 3.33 26.51 -20.92
C LEU A 446 3.66 26.17 -22.37
N ALA A 447 2.96 26.73 -23.37
CA ALA A 447 2.91 26.04 -24.67
C ALA A 447 3.00 26.88 -25.93
N GLU A 448 3.54 28.09 -25.91
CA GLU A 448 3.50 28.98 -27.09
C GLU A 448 3.85 28.30 -28.42
N TYR A 449 4.95 27.53 -28.48
CA TYR A 449 5.36 26.88 -29.73
C TYR A 449 4.44 25.73 -30.16
N LEU A 450 4.08 24.83 -29.23
CA LEU A 450 3.22 23.70 -29.54
C LEU A 450 1.80 24.16 -29.94
N ILE A 451 1.30 25.21 -29.29
CA ILE A 451 -0.06 25.73 -29.56
C ILE A 451 -0.09 26.38 -30.93
N GLN A 452 0.94 27.12 -31.34
CA GLN A 452 1.01 27.70 -32.69
C GLN A 452 0.91 26.62 -33.78
N ASP A 453 1.61 25.47 -33.59
CA ASP A 453 1.54 24.34 -34.52
C ASP A 453 0.14 23.70 -34.52
N LEU A 454 -0.52 23.59 -33.37
CA LEU A 454 -1.85 23.00 -33.24
C LEU A 454 -2.96 23.95 -33.75
N GLU A 455 -2.88 25.24 -33.51
CA GLU A 455 -3.86 26.24 -33.98
C GLU A 455 -3.93 26.34 -35.50
N ALA A 456 -2.89 25.88 -36.20
CA ALA A 456 -2.90 25.80 -37.66
C ALA A 456 -3.88 24.74 -38.21
N GLU A 457 -4.16 23.70 -37.42
CA GLU A 457 -4.97 22.55 -37.85
C GLU A 457 -6.21 22.30 -36.99
N PHE A 458 -6.23 22.77 -35.71
CA PHE A 458 -7.27 22.47 -34.74
C PHE A 458 -7.79 23.70 -34.02
N THR A 459 -9.02 23.64 -33.54
CA THR A 459 -9.58 24.64 -32.61
C THR A 459 -8.99 24.45 -31.23
N CYS A 460 -8.07 25.32 -30.82
CA CYS A 460 -7.46 25.32 -29.51
C CYS A 460 -8.18 26.31 -28.57
N VAL A 461 -8.45 25.90 -27.34
CA VAL A 461 -9.19 26.68 -26.35
C VAL A 461 -8.36 26.85 -25.09
N GLU A 462 -8.08 28.13 -24.75
CA GLU A 462 -7.39 28.44 -23.49
C GLU A 462 -8.26 28.07 -22.29
N PHE A 463 -7.70 27.30 -21.34
CA PHE A 463 -8.37 26.85 -20.14
C PHE A 463 -7.66 27.34 -18.87
N SER A 464 -8.39 28.13 -18.06
CA SER A 464 -7.83 28.66 -16.82
C SER A 464 -7.70 27.58 -15.73
N GLN A 465 -6.49 27.28 -15.34
CA GLN A 465 -6.20 26.40 -14.20
C GLN A 465 -6.22 27.14 -12.83
N SER A 466 -6.80 28.33 -12.72
CA SER A 466 -7.05 28.98 -11.44
C SER A 466 -8.07 28.19 -10.60
N ILE A 467 -8.16 28.46 -9.29
CA ILE A 467 -9.13 27.76 -8.42
C ILE A 467 -10.58 28.04 -8.86
N THR A 468 -10.86 29.24 -9.32
CA THR A 468 -12.18 29.61 -9.84
C THR A 468 -12.46 28.98 -11.21
N GLY A 469 -11.49 28.97 -12.13
CA GLY A 469 -11.63 28.35 -13.44
C GLY A 469 -11.81 26.84 -13.41
N MET A 470 -11.14 26.17 -12.47
CA MET A 470 -11.22 24.72 -12.31
C MET A 470 -12.42 24.25 -11.49
N SER A 471 -13.08 25.10 -10.69
CA SER A 471 -14.07 24.68 -9.69
C SER A 471 -15.27 23.97 -10.29
N GLU A 472 -16.00 24.61 -11.18
CA GLU A 472 -17.20 24.01 -11.80
C GLU A 472 -16.85 22.82 -12.69
N PRO A 473 -15.80 22.89 -13.57
CA PRO A 473 -15.36 21.72 -14.32
C PRO A 473 -14.98 20.52 -13.45
N SER A 474 -14.35 20.76 -12.29
CA SER A 474 -13.99 19.70 -11.36
C SER A 474 -15.21 19.03 -10.72
N LYS A 475 -16.20 19.82 -10.30
CA LYS A 475 -17.45 19.31 -9.73
C LYS A 475 -18.25 18.51 -10.77
N ALA A 476 -18.33 18.99 -12.01
CA ALA A 476 -19.00 18.31 -13.11
C ALA A 476 -18.32 16.95 -13.42
N TRP A 477 -17.00 16.92 -13.46
CA TRP A 477 -16.25 15.68 -13.64
C TRP A 477 -16.44 14.69 -12.47
N GLU A 478 -16.44 15.18 -11.22
CA GLU A 478 -16.75 14.36 -10.03
C GLU A 478 -18.16 13.76 -10.12
N GLN A 479 -19.14 14.54 -10.55
CA GLN A 479 -20.52 14.10 -10.73
C GLN A 479 -20.62 13.01 -11.81
N ALA A 480 -19.98 13.21 -12.97
CA ALA A 480 -19.95 12.22 -14.05
C ALA A 480 -19.34 10.88 -13.61
N ILE A 481 -18.31 10.90 -12.75
CA ILE A 481 -17.75 9.69 -12.12
C ILE A 481 -18.78 9.05 -11.17
N ALA A 482 -19.44 9.84 -10.32
CA ALA A 482 -20.41 9.34 -9.36
C ALA A 482 -21.60 8.65 -10.04
N GLU A 483 -22.04 9.16 -11.17
CA GLU A 483 -23.10 8.62 -12.03
C GLU A 483 -22.63 7.41 -12.87
N GLY A 484 -21.31 7.19 -13.00
CA GLY A 484 -20.72 6.14 -13.84
C GLY A 484 -20.92 6.43 -15.33
N ALA A 485 -20.98 7.73 -15.69
CA ALA A 485 -21.07 8.21 -17.07
C ALA A 485 -19.74 8.09 -17.81
N ILE A 486 -18.61 8.08 -17.09
CA ILE A 486 -17.26 7.94 -17.66
C ILE A 486 -16.87 6.48 -17.75
N ILE A 487 -16.24 6.08 -18.85
CA ILE A 487 -15.59 4.79 -19.05
C ILE A 487 -14.09 5.05 -19.19
N ASP A 488 -13.30 4.49 -18.28
CA ASP A 488 -11.86 4.66 -18.22
C ASP A 488 -11.20 3.43 -17.60
N ASN A 489 -10.37 2.75 -18.36
CA ASN A 489 -9.65 1.53 -17.95
C ASN A 489 -8.14 1.74 -17.81
N ASN A 490 -7.65 2.98 -17.92
CA ASN A 490 -6.22 3.25 -17.89
C ASN A 490 -5.66 3.11 -16.46
N PRO A 491 -4.69 2.23 -16.20
CA PRO A 491 -4.13 2.01 -14.86
C PRO A 491 -3.30 3.20 -14.36
N VAL A 492 -2.69 3.99 -15.26
CA VAL A 492 -1.95 5.21 -14.90
C VAL A 492 -2.93 6.26 -14.41
N MET A 493 -4.08 6.41 -15.11
CA MET A 493 -5.13 7.33 -14.70
C MET A 493 -5.73 6.93 -13.34
N ALA A 494 -6.01 5.64 -13.12
CA ALA A 494 -6.47 5.14 -11.82
C ALA A 494 -5.51 5.50 -10.68
N TRP A 495 -4.20 5.41 -10.93
CA TRP A 495 -3.19 5.84 -9.97
C TRP A 495 -3.19 7.36 -9.77
N MET A 496 -3.29 8.16 -10.84
CA MET A 496 -3.33 9.63 -10.74
C MET A 496 -4.56 10.12 -9.99
N VAL A 497 -5.72 9.50 -10.20
CA VAL A 497 -6.96 9.78 -9.43
C VAL A 497 -6.73 9.49 -7.95
N SER A 498 -6.06 8.40 -7.61
CA SER A 498 -5.71 8.07 -6.22
C SER A 498 -4.74 9.05 -5.57
N CYS A 499 -4.04 9.86 -6.38
CA CYS A 499 -3.11 10.89 -5.93
C CYS A 499 -3.77 12.27 -5.79
N ALA A 500 -4.95 12.49 -6.37
CA ALA A 500 -5.60 13.80 -6.39
C ALA A 500 -6.34 14.09 -5.07
N THR A 501 -6.16 15.31 -4.57
CA THR A 501 -6.91 15.86 -3.42
C THR A 501 -7.53 17.18 -3.80
N VAL A 502 -8.52 17.65 -3.04
CA VAL A 502 -9.08 18.98 -3.18
C VAL A 502 -9.12 19.70 -1.84
N LYS A 503 -8.85 21.01 -1.86
CA LYS A 503 -9.11 21.89 -0.72
C LYS A 503 -10.09 22.96 -1.19
N PRO A 504 -11.27 23.08 -0.57
CA PRO A 504 -12.16 24.19 -0.87
C PRO A 504 -11.55 25.50 -0.37
N ASP A 505 -11.73 26.59 -1.13
CA ASP A 505 -11.49 27.95 -0.65
C ASP A 505 -12.64 28.44 0.25
N ALA A 506 -12.55 29.68 0.72
CA ALA A 506 -13.60 30.29 1.56
C ALA A 506 -14.98 30.39 0.86
N ASN A 507 -15.02 30.36 -0.47
CA ASN A 507 -16.23 30.44 -1.28
C ASN A 507 -16.73 29.06 -1.73
N GLY A 508 -16.07 27.96 -1.29
CA GLY A 508 -16.42 26.60 -1.68
C GLY A 508 -15.96 26.20 -3.09
N ASN A 509 -15.08 26.98 -3.73
CA ASN A 509 -14.43 26.58 -4.97
C ASN A 509 -13.41 25.49 -4.70
N ILE A 510 -13.30 24.53 -5.61
CA ILE A 510 -12.35 23.42 -5.54
C ILE A 510 -11.41 23.40 -6.74
N LYS A 511 -10.19 22.93 -6.51
CA LYS A 511 -9.22 22.60 -7.56
C LYS A 511 -8.48 21.34 -7.15
N PRO A 512 -8.26 20.38 -8.05
CA PRO A 512 -7.39 19.24 -7.78
C PRO A 512 -5.96 19.70 -7.51
N ILE A 513 -5.38 19.19 -6.43
CA ILE A 513 -4.00 19.48 -6.01
C ILE A 513 -3.27 18.19 -5.63
N LYS A 514 -1.96 18.23 -5.71
CA LYS A 514 -1.08 17.20 -5.13
C LYS A 514 -1.05 17.36 -3.61
N PRO A 515 -1.17 16.31 -2.81
CA PRO A 515 -1.31 16.43 -1.35
C PRO A 515 -0.08 16.96 -0.62
N ASP A 516 1.09 16.99 -1.24
CA ASP A 516 2.32 17.57 -0.66
C ASP A 516 3.25 18.05 -1.78
N THR A 517 3.58 19.33 -1.78
CA THR A 517 4.19 20.00 -2.93
C THR A 517 5.69 19.75 -3.09
N ASN A 518 6.42 19.25 -2.09
CA ASN A 518 7.88 19.29 -2.12
C ASN A 518 8.64 17.96 -2.04
N LYS A 519 7.99 16.80 -1.87
CA LYS A 519 8.70 15.52 -1.67
C LYS A 519 8.00 14.25 -2.20
N THR A 520 6.92 14.36 -2.99
CA THR A 520 6.16 13.16 -3.40
C THR A 520 6.28 12.88 -4.90
N SER A 521 6.31 11.60 -5.25
CA SER A 521 6.18 11.10 -6.63
C SER A 521 4.73 11.20 -7.17
N LYS A 522 3.79 11.74 -6.38
CA LYS A 522 2.38 11.85 -6.75
C LYS A 522 2.18 12.76 -7.95
N ARG A 523 1.39 12.29 -8.92
CA ARG A 523 1.07 12.99 -10.16
C ARG A 523 -0.43 13.03 -10.36
N ILE A 524 -0.92 14.12 -10.97
CA ILE A 524 -2.34 14.36 -11.25
C ILE A 524 -2.56 14.91 -12.66
N ASP A 525 -1.56 14.90 -13.50
CA ASP A 525 -1.57 15.55 -14.82
C ASP A 525 -2.73 15.00 -15.68
N GLY A 526 -2.96 13.67 -15.65
CA GLY A 526 -4.11 13.04 -16.31
C GLY A 526 -5.47 13.47 -15.72
N VAL A 527 -5.54 13.81 -14.44
CA VAL A 527 -6.76 14.31 -13.81
C VAL A 527 -7.07 15.72 -14.34
N ILE A 528 -6.06 16.57 -14.45
CA ILE A 528 -6.21 17.93 -14.99
C ILE A 528 -6.69 17.86 -16.44
N THR A 529 -6.01 17.09 -17.29
CA THR A 529 -6.39 16.96 -18.72
C THR A 529 -7.78 16.35 -18.90
N SER A 530 -8.17 15.39 -18.03
CA SER A 530 -9.52 14.82 -18.05
C SER A 530 -10.61 15.83 -17.71
N ILE A 531 -10.37 16.70 -16.73
CA ILE A 531 -11.32 17.76 -16.37
C ILE A 531 -11.47 18.74 -17.51
N MET A 532 -10.37 19.15 -18.14
CA MET A 532 -10.36 20.08 -19.26
C MET A 532 -11.12 19.51 -20.46
N ALA A 533 -10.81 18.30 -20.89
CA ALA A 533 -11.47 17.62 -22.00
C ALA A 533 -12.96 17.36 -21.74
N ASN A 534 -13.30 16.89 -20.52
CA ASN A 534 -14.68 16.67 -20.12
C ASN A 534 -15.50 17.97 -20.13
N ASN A 535 -14.92 19.08 -19.67
CA ASN A 535 -15.59 20.39 -19.70
C ASN A 535 -15.91 20.85 -21.11
N ARG A 536 -14.97 20.68 -22.07
CA ARG A 536 -15.22 21.06 -23.47
C ARG A 536 -16.33 20.23 -24.09
N LEU A 537 -16.34 18.94 -23.84
CA LEU A 537 -17.43 18.07 -24.27
C LEU A 537 -18.77 18.49 -23.66
N GLU A 538 -18.84 18.84 -22.38
CA GLU A 538 -20.08 19.28 -21.74
C GLU A 538 -20.58 20.61 -22.30
N VAL A 539 -19.68 21.55 -22.57
CA VAL A 539 -20.05 22.83 -23.22
C VAL A 539 -20.65 22.58 -24.62
N ALA A 540 -20.01 21.72 -25.42
CA ALA A 540 -20.51 21.40 -26.75
C ALA A 540 -21.90 20.74 -26.70
N LEU A 541 -22.13 19.76 -25.79
CA LEU A 541 -23.44 19.15 -25.63
C LEU A 541 -24.52 20.12 -25.15
N ALA A 542 -24.16 21.05 -24.27
CA ALA A 542 -25.10 22.08 -23.79
C ALA A 542 -25.49 23.07 -24.91
N ASP A 543 -24.58 23.41 -25.80
CA ASP A 543 -24.86 24.33 -26.92
C ASP A 543 -25.69 23.63 -28.02
N GLU A 544 -25.46 22.35 -28.29
CA GLU A 544 -26.32 21.51 -29.16
C GLU A 544 -27.77 21.44 -28.63
N ALA A 545 -27.94 21.23 -27.31
CA ALA A 545 -29.26 21.20 -26.69
C ALA A 545 -30.01 22.53 -26.81
N LYS A 546 -29.31 23.67 -26.67
CA LYS A 546 -29.93 25.01 -26.87
C LYS A 546 -30.30 25.23 -28.32
N GLY A 547 -29.45 24.80 -29.26
CA GLY A 547 -29.71 24.92 -30.69
C GLY A 547 -30.94 24.09 -31.12
N SER A 548 -31.15 22.93 -30.56
CA SER A 548 -32.33 22.09 -30.85
C SER A 548 -33.63 22.70 -30.32
N VAL A 549 -33.63 23.31 -29.13
CA VAL A 549 -34.81 23.99 -28.55
C VAL A 549 -35.19 25.22 -29.39
N ALA A 550 -34.20 25.99 -29.85
CA ALA A 550 -34.48 27.17 -30.70
C ALA A 550 -35.07 26.82 -32.08
N VAL A 551 -34.83 25.61 -32.59
CA VAL A 551 -35.43 25.13 -33.86
C VAL A 551 -36.85 24.62 -33.63
N GLU A 552 -37.16 23.99 -32.51
CA GLU A 552 -38.52 23.58 -32.17
C GLU A 552 -39.45 24.77 -31.93
N ASP A 553 -38.98 25.86 -31.28
CA ASP A 553 -39.74 27.10 -31.08
C ASP A 553 -39.96 27.92 -32.37
N MET A 554 -39.26 27.61 -33.46
CA MET A 554 -39.47 28.23 -34.76
C MET A 554 -40.56 27.55 -35.62
N PHE A 555 -41.03 26.39 -35.22
CA PHE A 555 -42.01 25.59 -35.97
C PHE A 555 -43.39 25.45 -35.27
N PHE A 556 -43.65 26.23 -34.21
CA PHE A 556 -44.99 26.33 -33.59
C PHE A 556 -45.56 27.75 -33.64
#